data_8f2a016db908fb6440185e27e2e35902
#
_entry.id   8f2a016db908fb6440185e27e2e35902
#
_cell.length_a   1.000
_cell.length_b   1.000
_cell.length_c   1.000
_cell.angle_alpha   90.00
_cell.angle_beta   90.00
_cell.angle_gamma   90.00
#
_symmetry.space_group_name_H-M   'P 1'
#
loop_
_entity.id
_entity.type
_entity.pdbx_description
1 polymer ?
#
loop_
_entity_poly.entity_id
_entity_poly.type
_entity_poly.pdbx_seq_one_letter_code
_entity_poly.pdbx_strand_id
1 'polypeptide(L)'
;MFDQNIPVLPEGSFRFLLKHECDRAERYSHFFSILMVKLPELEDPVLATTTKIIRGAIRDSDILGTFQDKQLGVILHHADAQNTDEIASRIRGRIQEFSHGLSFNPDDHRILVGAACFPTHAPTADDLVVAAQKRASESDTDSG
;
A
#
# COMPACT_ATOMS: atom_id res chain seq x y z
N MET A 1 -7.55 10.09 -15.99
CA MET A 1 -7.99 8.69 -16.00
C MET A 1 -6.93 7.83 -15.33
N PHE A 2 -7.35 6.95 -14.45
CA PHE A 2 -6.43 6.05 -13.77
C PHE A 2 -6.02 4.93 -14.70
N ASP A 3 -4.74 4.61 -14.69
CA ASP A 3 -4.20 3.62 -15.60
C ASP A 3 -4.41 2.21 -15.03
N GLN A 4 -5.30 1.45 -15.66
CA GLN A 4 -5.58 0.08 -15.26
C GLN A 4 -4.47 -0.88 -15.69
N ASN A 5 -3.47 -0.39 -16.41
CA ASN A 5 -2.38 -1.22 -16.92
C ASN A 5 -1.12 -1.15 -16.06
N ILE A 6 -1.21 -0.55 -14.85
CA ILE A 6 -0.09 -0.53 -13.92
C ILE A 6 0.28 -1.99 -13.58
N PRO A 7 1.51 -2.41 -13.85
CA PRO A 7 1.91 -3.79 -13.57
C PRO A 7 2.09 -4.02 -12.07
N VAL A 8 1.85 -5.25 -11.63
CA VAL A 8 2.18 -5.67 -10.28
C VAL A 8 3.58 -6.29 -10.33
N LEU A 9 4.55 -5.60 -9.75
CA LEU A 9 5.94 -6.04 -9.78
C LEU A 9 6.20 -7.15 -8.76
N PRO A 10 7.10 -8.08 -9.05
CA PRO A 10 7.53 -9.04 -8.04
C PRO A 10 8.28 -8.33 -6.91
N GLU A 11 8.33 -8.98 -5.75
CA GLU A 11 8.91 -8.39 -4.54
C GLU A 11 10.33 -7.87 -4.74
N GLY A 12 11.18 -8.64 -5.41
CA GLY A 12 12.56 -8.22 -5.65
C GLY A 12 12.65 -6.90 -6.40
N SER A 13 11.84 -6.75 -7.43
CA SER A 13 11.78 -5.52 -8.22
C SER A 13 11.22 -4.37 -7.39
N PHE A 14 10.18 -4.63 -6.60
CA PHE A 14 9.59 -3.63 -5.73
C PHE A 14 10.61 -3.11 -4.71
N ARG A 15 11.31 -4.03 -4.03
CA ARG A 15 12.33 -3.66 -3.04
C ARG A 15 13.46 -2.86 -3.65
N PHE A 16 13.89 -3.24 -4.85
CA PHE A 16 14.94 -2.52 -5.57
C PHE A 16 14.51 -1.08 -5.84
N LEU A 17 13.30 -0.90 -6.36
CA LEU A 17 12.79 0.42 -6.69
C LEU A 17 12.54 1.26 -5.45
N LEU A 18 12.10 0.66 -4.35
CA LEU A 18 11.91 1.35 -3.09
C LEU A 18 13.23 1.90 -2.56
N LYS A 19 14.27 1.08 -2.55
CA LYS A 19 15.58 1.52 -2.10
C LYS A 19 16.12 2.63 -2.99
N HIS A 20 15.95 2.48 -4.30
CA HIS A 20 16.36 3.50 -5.26
C HIS A 20 15.63 4.82 -5.01
N GLU A 21 14.34 4.76 -4.70
CA GLU A 21 13.54 5.96 -4.41
C GLU A 21 13.99 6.63 -3.12
N CYS A 22 14.33 5.87 -2.08
CA CYS A 22 14.89 6.43 -0.85
C CYS A 22 16.21 7.17 -1.11
N ASP A 23 17.11 6.56 -1.87
CA ASP A 23 18.40 7.17 -2.21
C ASP A 23 18.19 8.46 -3.00
N ARG A 24 17.27 8.44 -3.93
CA ARG A 24 16.97 9.59 -4.76
C ARG A 24 16.32 10.71 -3.95
N ALA A 25 15.38 10.38 -3.09
CA ALA A 25 14.69 11.34 -2.24
C ALA A 25 15.66 12.01 -1.26
N GLU A 26 16.60 11.23 -0.72
CA GLU A 26 17.62 11.77 0.17
C GLU A 26 18.54 12.72 -0.57
N ARG A 27 18.99 12.33 -1.77
CA ARG A 27 19.92 13.14 -2.58
C ARG A 27 19.34 14.48 -3.00
N TYR A 28 18.07 14.49 -3.37
CA TYR A 28 17.42 15.68 -3.93
C TYR A 28 16.44 16.36 -2.97
N SER A 29 16.44 15.94 -1.71
CA SER A 29 15.52 16.48 -0.69
C SER A 29 14.05 16.36 -1.09
N HIS A 30 13.71 15.24 -1.70
CA HIS A 30 12.32 14.93 -2.07
C HIS A 30 11.64 14.13 -0.96
N PHE A 31 10.34 14.02 -1.05
CA PHE A 31 9.57 13.15 -0.18
C PHE A 31 8.73 12.21 -1.03
N PHE A 32 8.36 11.08 -0.44
CA PHE A 32 7.43 10.13 -1.04
C PHE A 32 6.81 9.31 0.07
N SER A 33 5.82 8.50 -0.28
CA SER A 33 5.14 7.67 0.69
C SER A 33 4.98 6.26 0.17
N ILE A 34 4.76 5.32 1.09
CA ILE A 34 4.40 3.96 0.71
C ILE A 34 3.11 3.55 1.42
N LEU A 35 2.41 2.63 0.80
CA LEU A 35 1.31 1.92 1.41
C LEU A 35 1.68 0.45 1.49
N MET A 36 1.34 -0.19 2.61
CA MET A 36 1.42 -1.63 2.75
C MET A 36 0.02 -2.15 2.98
N VAL A 37 -0.40 -3.07 2.13
CA VAL A 37 -1.73 -3.68 2.19
C VAL A 37 -1.55 -5.14 2.55
N LYS A 38 -2.07 -5.54 3.72
CA LYS A 38 -1.99 -6.92 4.19
C LYS A 38 -3.29 -7.61 3.86
N LEU A 39 -3.17 -8.74 3.19
CA LEU A 39 -4.31 -9.56 2.79
C LEU A 39 -4.40 -10.77 3.70
N PRO A 40 -5.61 -11.18 4.12
CA PRO A 40 -5.76 -12.35 4.98
C PRO A 40 -5.38 -13.64 4.25
N GLU A 41 -5.74 -13.74 2.98
CA GLU A 41 -5.37 -14.87 2.13
C GLU A 41 -5.22 -14.39 0.70
N LEU A 42 -4.33 -15.07 -0.05
CA LEU A 42 -4.13 -14.76 -1.46
C LEU A 42 -4.99 -15.67 -2.34
N GLU A 43 -6.28 -15.66 -2.11
CA GLU A 43 -7.20 -16.29 -3.04
C GLU A 43 -7.33 -15.38 -4.25
N ASP A 44 -7.33 -15.98 -5.43
CA ASP A 44 -7.30 -15.25 -6.69
C ASP A 44 -8.35 -14.16 -6.80
N PRO A 45 -9.63 -14.40 -6.46
CA PRO A 45 -10.63 -13.33 -6.57
C PRO A 45 -10.36 -12.13 -5.64
N VAL A 46 -9.92 -12.39 -4.41
CA VAL A 46 -9.63 -11.33 -3.45
C VAL A 46 -8.41 -10.53 -3.88
N LEU A 47 -7.35 -11.23 -4.28
CA LEU A 47 -6.13 -10.58 -4.75
C LEU A 47 -6.41 -9.74 -6.00
N ALA A 48 -7.10 -10.29 -6.97
CA ALA A 48 -7.38 -9.58 -8.22
C ALA A 48 -8.24 -8.34 -7.98
N THR A 49 -9.27 -8.44 -7.14
CA THR A 49 -10.14 -7.31 -6.85
C THR A 49 -9.42 -6.23 -6.05
N THR A 50 -8.65 -6.63 -5.05
CA THR A 50 -7.87 -5.67 -4.25
C THR A 50 -6.86 -4.94 -5.12
N THR A 51 -6.16 -5.66 -6.01
CA THR A 51 -5.22 -5.07 -6.95
C THR A 51 -5.91 -4.03 -7.85
N LYS A 52 -7.09 -4.36 -8.34
CA LYS A 52 -7.86 -3.45 -9.18
C LYS A 52 -8.29 -2.20 -8.42
N ILE A 53 -8.70 -2.35 -7.17
CA ILE A 53 -9.05 -1.22 -6.31
C ILE A 53 -7.85 -0.29 -6.13
N ILE A 54 -6.68 -0.84 -5.84
CA ILE A 54 -5.47 -0.06 -5.65
C ILE A 54 -5.10 0.67 -6.95
N ARG A 55 -5.12 -0.03 -8.08
CA ARG A 55 -4.82 0.60 -9.38
C ARG A 55 -5.74 1.77 -9.67
N GLY A 56 -6.99 1.68 -9.28
CA GLY A 56 -7.95 2.75 -9.48
C GLY A 56 -7.76 3.95 -8.57
N ALA A 57 -6.91 3.84 -7.56
CA ALA A 57 -6.67 4.89 -6.58
C ALA A 57 -5.30 5.56 -6.72
N ILE A 58 -4.40 5.00 -7.52
CA ILE A 58 -3.04 5.50 -7.69
C ILE A 58 -2.83 5.98 -9.13
N ARG A 59 -1.72 6.71 -9.34
CA ARG A 59 -1.37 7.26 -10.66
C ARG A 59 -0.49 6.28 -11.42
N ASP A 60 -0.40 6.48 -12.74
CA ASP A 60 0.45 5.63 -13.59
C ASP A 60 1.94 5.75 -13.26
N SER A 61 2.36 6.85 -12.61
CA SER A 61 3.73 7.03 -12.16
C SER A 61 4.01 6.32 -10.83
N ASP A 62 2.98 5.86 -10.15
CA ASP A 62 3.15 5.14 -8.89
C ASP A 62 3.48 3.67 -9.15
N ILE A 63 4.04 3.00 -8.15
CA ILE A 63 4.54 1.65 -8.30
C ILE A 63 3.77 0.71 -7.39
N LEU A 64 3.33 -0.42 -7.95
CA LEU A 64 2.60 -1.45 -7.23
C LEU A 64 3.36 -2.77 -7.33
N GLY A 65 3.53 -3.47 -6.22
CA GLY A 65 4.23 -4.74 -6.22
C GLY A 65 3.76 -5.67 -5.12
N THR A 66 4.14 -6.93 -5.24
CA THR A 66 3.94 -7.90 -4.17
C THR A 66 5.03 -7.71 -3.13
N PHE A 67 4.72 -8.05 -1.88
CA PHE A 67 5.65 -7.90 -0.77
C PHE A 67 5.37 -8.97 0.27
N GLN A 68 6.39 -9.74 0.63
CA GLN A 68 6.26 -10.85 1.57
C GLN A 68 5.01 -11.69 1.27
N ASP A 69 4.66 -12.61 2.16
CA ASP A 69 3.46 -13.39 1.98
C ASP A 69 2.24 -12.52 2.26
N LYS A 70 1.28 -12.51 1.32
CA LYS A 70 -0.03 -11.89 1.52
C LYS A 70 0.00 -10.37 1.69
N GLN A 71 0.99 -9.71 1.07
CA GLN A 71 1.06 -8.25 1.11
C GLN A 71 1.24 -7.65 -0.28
N LEU A 72 0.70 -6.45 -0.45
CA LEU A 72 0.94 -5.62 -1.63
C LEU A 72 1.57 -4.31 -1.15
N GLY A 73 2.57 -3.84 -1.87
CA GLY A 73 3.21 -2.57 -1.58
C GLY A 73 2.95 -1.57 -2.68
N VAL A 74 2.85 -0.30 -2.30
CA VAL A 74 2.67 0.80 -3.25
C VAL A 74 3.67 1.90 -2.92
N ILE A 75 4.36 2.41 -3.94
CA ILE A 75 5.22 3.59 -3.80
C ILE A 75 4.47 4.76 -4.43
N LEU A 76 4.17 5.77 -3.63
CA LEU A 76 3.45 6.96 -4.05
C LEU A 76 4.44 8.12 -4.20
N HIS A 77 4.69 8.54 -5.43
CA HIS A 77 5.62 9.62 -5.71
C HIS A 77 4.99 10.97 -5.36
N HIS A 78 5.78 11.84 -4.75
CA HIS A 78 5.38 13.21 -4.43
C HIS A 78 4.12 13.30 -3.56
N ALA A 79 3.88 12.29 -2.72
CA ALA A 79 2.74 12.27 -1.81
C ALA A 79 3.21 12.57 -0.39
N ASP A 80 2.68 13.64 0.21
CA ASP A 80 2.92 13.95 1.61
C ASP A 80 2.01 13.13 2.51
N ALA A 81 2.11 13.32 3.83
CA ALA A 81 1.34 12.53 4.79
C ALA A 81 -0.16 12.70 4.59
N GLN A 82 -0.62 13.93 4.32
CA GLN A 82 -2.04 14.20 4.15
C GLN A 82 -2.58 13.54 2.88
N ASN A 83 -1.90 13.70 1.76
CA ASN A 83 -2.29 13.09 0.50
C ASN A 83 -2.30 11.56 0.60
N THR A 84 -1.31 11.02 1.29
CA THR A 84 -1.19 9.57 1.48
C THR A 84 -2.34 9.04 2.32
N ASP A 85 -2.72 9.74 3.38
CA ASP A 85 -3.84 9.35 4.22
C ASP A 85 -5.16 9.38 3.44
N GLU A 86 -5.34 10.35 2.57
CA GLU A 86 -6.52 10.43 1.72
C GLU A 86 -6.60 9.22 0.76
N ILE A 87 -5.48 8.87 0.15
CA ILE A 87 -5.42 7.71 -0.75
C ILE A 87 -5.69 6.42 0.02
N ALA A 88 -5.07 6.28 1.20
CA ALA A 88 -5.27 5.11 2.06
C ALA A 88 -6.72 4.98 2.48
N SER A 89 -7.36 6.09 2.87
CA SER A 89 -8.77 6.09 3.26
C SER A 89 -9.68 5.69 2.11
N ARG A 90 -9.38 6.17 0.91
CA ARG A 90 -10.15 5.82 -0.29
C ARG A 90 -10.04 4.33 -0.58
N ILE A 91 -8.85 3.79 -0.48
CA ILE A 91 -8.61 2.35 -0.68
C ILE A 91 -9.37 1.54 0.37
N ARG A 92 -9.27 1.94 1.65
CA ARG A 92 -9.99 1.25 2.73
C ARG A 92 -11.50 1.25 2.49
N GLY A 93 -12.05 2.39 2.09
CA GLY A 93 -13.48 2.50 1.82
C GLY A 93 -13.94 1.57 0.72
N ARG A 94 -13.19 1.49 -0.38
CA ARG A 94 -13.53 0.61 -1.48
C ARG A 94 -13.38 -0.86 -1.12
N ILE A 95 -12.37 -1.18 -0.32
CA ILE A 95 -12.17 -2.54 0.17
C ILE A 95 -13.33 -2.95 1.08
N GLN A 96 -13.79 -2.05 1.94
CA GLN A 96 -14.94 -2.33 2.80
C GLN A 96 -16.20 -2.61 1.99
N GLU A 97 -16.44 -1.82 0.95
CA GLU A 97 -17.59 -2.04 0.07
C GLU A 97 -17.50 -3.41 -0.60
N PHE A 98 -16.32 -3.79 -1.07
CA PHE A 98 -16.08 -5.09 -1.66
C PHE A 98 -16.31 -6.21 -0.65
N SER A 99 -15.77 -6.05 0.57
CA SER A 99 -15.88 -7.07 1.60
C SER A 99 -17.32 -7.30 2.04
N HIS A 100 -18.14 -6.26 2.06
CA HIS A 100 -19.56 -6.38 2.41
C HIS A 100 -20.33 -7.25 1.42
N GLY A 101 -19.86 -7.31 0.18
CA GLY A 101 -20.48 -8.14 -0.84
C GLY A 101 -20.06 -9.61 -0.80
N LEU A 102 -19.10 -9.95 0.06
CA LEU A 102 -18.59 -11.30 0.16
C LEU A 102 -19.17 -12.02 1.36
N SER A 103 -19.38 -13.33 1.21
CA SER A 103 -19.98 -14.16 2.25
C SER A 103 -18.92 -14.76 3.16
N PHE A 104 -18.00 -13.95 3.67
CA PHE A 104 -17.03 -14.45 4.64
C PHE A 104 -17.06 -13.61 5.90
N ASN A 105 -16.57 -14.21 6.99
CA ASN A 105 -16.50 -13.57 8.28
C ASN A 105 -15.46 -12.45 8.26
N PRO A 106 -15.87 -11.17 8.42
CA PRO A 106 -14.92 -10.06 8.35
C PRO A 106 -13.86 -10.07 9.45
N ASP A 107 -14.11 -10.77 10.56
CA ASP A 107 -13.11 -10.86 11.62
C ASP A 107 -11.93 -11.74 11.23
N ASP A 108 -12.17 -12.73 10.36
CA ASP A 108 -11.14 -13.65 9.92
C ASP A 108 -10.44 -13.21 8.64
N HIS A 109 -11.02 -12.26 7.92
CA HIS A 109 -10.56 -11.90 6.57
C HIS A 109 -10.42 -10.39 6.40
N ARG A 110 -9.74 -9.75 7.35
CA ARG A 110 -9.52 -8.31 7.28
C ARG A 110 -8.39 -7.96 6.34
N ILE A 111 -8.63 -6.94 5.53
CA ILE A 111 -7.62 -6.34 4.68
C ILE A 111 -7.17 -5.06 5.38
N LEU A 112 -5.89 -4.98 5.69
CA LEU A 112 -5.33 -3.89 6.47
C LEU A 112 -4.46 -3.01 5.58
N VAL A 113 -4.60 -1.69 5.72
CA VAL A 113 -3.83 -0.71 4.93
C VAL A 113 -3.09 0.22 5.88
N GLY A 114 -1.79 0.31 5.71
CA GLY A 114 -0.96 1.22 6.48
C GLY A 114 -0.10 2.07 5.56
N ALA A 115 0.17 3.30 5.97
CA ALA A 115 0.95 4.25 5.18
C ALA A 115 2.12 4.79 5.99
N ALA A 116 3.22 5.12 5.32
CA ALA A 116 4.35 5.79 5.94
C ALA A 116 5.01 6.70 4.92
N CYS A 117 5.50 7.85 5.39
CA CYS A 117 6.15 8.86 4.56
C CYS A 117 7.65 8.89 4.81
N PHE A 118 8.41 9.04 3.73
CA PHE A 118 9.86 9.23 3.81
C PHE A 118 10.17 10.72 3.59
N PRO A 119 11.05 11.33 4.36
CA PRO A 119 11.79 10.78 5.50
C PRO A 119 11.10 10.96 6.85
N THR A 120 9.88 11.48 6.87
CA THR A 120 9.17 11.86 8.09
C THR A 120 9.05 10.72 9.09
N HIS A 121 8.68 9.53 8.61
CA HIS A 121 8.38 8.39 9.48
C HIS A 121 9.54 7.40 9.59
N ALA A 122 10.51 7.48 8.70
CA ALA A 122 11.61 6.53 8.70
C ALA A 122 12.77 7.03 7.84
N PRO A 123 14.03 6.76 8.23
CA PRO A 123 15.19 7.22 7.48
C PRO A 123 15.69 6.24 6.42
N THR A 124 15.19 5.02 6.39
CA THR A 124 15.64 3.99 5.44
C THR A 124 14.45 3.27 4.82
N ALA A 125 14.70 2.56 3.72
CA ALA A 125 13.67 1.78 3.05
C ALA A 125 13.10 0.69 3.97
N ASP A 126 13.96 -0.03 4.68
CA ASP A 126 13.53 -1.10 5.57
C ASP A 126 12.69 -0.56 6.72
N ASP A 127 13.13 0.54 7.34
CA ASP A 127 12.39 1.16 8.42
C ASP A 127 11.04 1.72 7.95
N LEU A 128 11.01 2.22 6.72
CA LEU A 128 9.78 2.74 6.13
C LEU A 128 8.75 1.64 5.96
N VAL A 129 9.18 0.47 5.47
CA VAL A 129 8.30 -0.70 5.33
C VAL A 129 7.76 -1.11 6.69
N VAL A 130 8.63 -1.21 7.70
CA VAL A 130 8.22 -1.60 9.06
C VAL A 130 7.20 -0.60 9.61
N ALA A 131 7.43 0.69 9.40
CA ALA A 131 6.50 1.72 9.86
C ALA A 131 5.12 1.58 9.21
N ALA A 132 5.09 1.33 7.91
CA ALA A 132 3.83 1.16 7.19
C ALA A 132 3.10 -0.11 7.63
N GLN A 133 3.84 -1.21 7.81
CA GLN A 133 3.26 -2.47 8.28
C GLN A 133 2.68 -2.34 9.68
N LYS A 134 3.39 -1.63 10.56
CA LYS A 134 2.92 -1.39 11.91
C LYS A 134 1.64 -0.57 11.91
N ARG A 135 1.57 0.45 11.07
CA ARG A 135 0.38 1.30 10.96
C ARG A 135 -0.82 0.54 10.40
N ALA A 136 -0.58 -0.40 9.51
CA ALA A 136 -1.64 -1.28 9.02
C ALA A 136 -2.25 -2.06 10.18
N SER A 137 -1.41 -2.63 11.04
CA SER A 137 -1.87 -3.40 12.20
C SER A 137 -2.57 -2.52 13.23
N GLU A 138 -2.08 -1.31 13.47
CA GLU A 138 -2.70 -0.35 14.39
C GLU A 138 -4.05 0.12 13.88
N SER A 139 -4.19 0.28 12.57
CA SER A 139 -5.44 0.66 11.93
C SER A 139 -6.56 -0.34 12.23
N ASP A 140 -6.23 -1.62 12.33
CA ASP A 140 -7.19 -2.66 12.72
C ASP A 140 -7.66 -2.47 14.15
N THR A 141 -6.77 -2.07 15.04
CA THR A 141 -7.10 -1.86 16.46
C THR A 141 -8.00 -0.64 16.64
N ASP A 142 -7.76 0.42 15.88
CA ASP A 142 -8.48 1.67 16.02
C ASP A 142 -9.88 1.61 15.41
N SER A 143 -10.14 0.68 14.52
CA SER A 143 -11.44 0.56 13.86
C SER A 143 -12.44 -0.28 14.65
N GLY A 144 -12.02 -0.78 15.78
CA GLY A 144 -12.86 -1.63 16.64
C GLY A 144 -13.96 -0.92 17.38
#